data_eee8d19b6144647fd80abb2bc7e23424
#
_entry.id   eee8d19b6144647fd80abb2bc7e23424
#
_cell.length_a   1.000
_cell.length_b   1.000
_cell.length_c   1.000
_cell.angle_alpha   90.00
_cell.angle_beta   90.00
_cell.angle_gamma   90.00
#
_symmetry.space_group_name_H-M   'P 1'
#
loop_
_entity.id
_entity.type
_entity.pdbx_description
1 polymer ?
#
loop_
_entity_poly.entity_id
_entity_poly.type
_entity_poly.pdbx_seq_one_letter_code
_entity_poly.pdbx_strand_id
1 'polypeptide(L)'
;ALKPYRDRCFLACKTTERDAAGSAKELEESLRLLQTDHVDLYQLHAITTLEDVERVFARGGAMETFEKAKREGKTRYLGFSAHSEEAAHAALDRFDFDSLLFPFGFPIWIQGGFGPSVHKRASEAGKGILAIKAMAHQKQLAGGKRSGRRWNKTWYEPFDDLDKVALGLRFTLHLPVAAMIPPGHWELVEMALGLAQSGALVPLNENERTTVEEIARKSAPIFSRHA
;
A
#
# COMPACT_ATOMS: atom_id res chain seq x y z
N ALA A 1 -1.06 7.75 -21.81
CA ALA A 1 -2.41 7.96 -21.28
C ALA A 1 -2.47 9.15 -20.31
N LEU A 2 -1.51 9.31 -19.38
CA LEU A 2 -1.55 10.35 -18.32
C LEU A 2 -1.08 11.74 -18.78
N LYS A 3 -0.33 11.86 -19.89
CA LYS A 3 0.26 13.13 -20.34
C LYS A 3 -0.70 14.30 -20.38
N PRO A 4 -1.96 14.20 -20.86
CA PRO A 4 -2.91 15.32 -20.86
C PRO A 4 -3.45 15.68 -19.47
N TYR A 5 -3.20 14.84 -18.46
CA TYR A 5 -3.74 14.96 -17.11
C TYR A 5 -2.65 15.09 -16.04
N ARG A 6 -1.37 15.20 -16.44
CA ARG A 6 -0.24 15.14 -15.49
C ARG A 6 -0.39 16.12 -14.35
N ASP A 7 -0.75 17.36 -14.64
CA ASP A 7 -0.92 18.44 -13.64
C ASP A 7 -2.13 18.25 -12.71
N ARG A 8 -2.99 17.28 -13.02
CA ARG A 8 -4.21 16.96 -12.27
C ARG A 8 -4.12 15.61 -11.54
N CYS A 9 -2.99 14.90 -11.70
CA CYS A 9 -2.78 13.57 -11.14
C CYS A 9 -1.66 13.61 -10.11
N PHE A 10 -1.90 13.02 -8.93
CA PHE A 10 -0.83 12.65 -8.01
C PHE A 10 -0.21 11.34 -8.49
N LEU A 11 1.02 11.41 -8.97
CA LEU A 11 1.72 10.28 -9.59
C LEU A 11 2.74 9.70 -8.61
N ALA A 12 2.54 8.43 -8.22
CA ALA A 12 3.47 7.70 -7.37
C ALA A 12 4.20 6.62 -8.15
N CYS A 13 5.51 6.52 -7.96
CA CYS A 13 6.38 5.51 -8.53
C CYS A 13 7.14 4.77 -7.44
N LYS A 14 7.57 3.53 -7.72
CA LYS A 14 8.30 2.69 -6.76
C LYS A 14 9.49 2.02 -7.43
N THR A 15 10.53 1.73 -6.62
CA THR A 15 11.67 0.89 -7.03
C THR A 15 11.82 -0.32 -6.11
N THR A 16 12.17 -1.46 -6.69
CA THR A 16 12.56 -2.66 -5.95
C THR A 16 14.05 -2.71 -5.66
N GLU A 17 14.82 -1.82 -6.27
CA GLU A 17 16.26 -1.75 -6.09
C GLU A 17 16.64 -1.26 -4.69
N ARG A 18 17.72 -1.80 -4.15
CA ARG A 18 18.24 -1.45 -2.82
C ARG A 18 19.52 -0.65 -2.87
N ASP A 19 20.15 -0.52 -4.03
CA ASP A 19 21.36 0.28 -4.27
C ASP A 19 21.05 1.55 -5.07
N ALA A 20 21.99 2.51 -5.01
CA ALA A 20 21.85 3.82 -5.64
C ALA A 20 21.82 3.73 -7.17
N ALA A 21 22.64 2.88 -7.77
CA ALA A 21 22.73 2.80 -9.23
C ALA A 21 21.46 2.17 -9.84
N GLY A 22 20.99 1.07 -9.25
CA GLY A 22 19.75 0.39 -9.66
C GLY A 22 18.53 1.29 -9.51
N SER A 23 18.37 1.93 -8.35
CA SER A 23 17.23 2.82 -8.09
C SER A 23 17.24 4.07 -8.99
N ALA A 24 18.42 4.62 -9.30
CA ALA A 24 18.52 5.72 -10.26
C ALA A 24 18.09 5.29 -11.67
N LYS A 25 18.56 4.12 -12.13
CA LYS A 25 18.19 3.57 -13.43
C LYS A 25 16.69 3.31 -13.55
N GLU A 26 16.07 2.70 -12.52
CA GLU A 26 14.61 2.47 -12.51
C GLU A 26 13.81 3.78 -12.48
N LEU A 27 14.27 4.80 -11.76
CA LEU A 27 13.62 6.11 -11.76
C LEU A 27 13.65 6.75 -13.16
N GLU A 28 14.80 6.83 -13.79
CA GLU A 28 14.94 7.42 -15.14
C GLU A 28 14.08 6.67 -16.18
N GLU A 29 14.08 5.34 -16.13
CA GLU A 29 13.24 4.53 -17.01
C GLU A 29 11.73 4.75 -16.73
N SER A 30 11.35 4.88 -15.48
CA SER A 30 9.97 5.20 -15.10
C SER A 30 9.54 6.57 -15.62
N LEU A 31 10.36 7.59 -15.48
CA LEU A 31 10.09 8.93 -16.00
C LEU A 31 9.96 8.91 -17.53
N ARG A 32 10.87 8.20 -18.21
CA ARG A 32 10.81 8.02 -19.67
C ARG A 32 9.52 7.34 -20.13
N LEU A 33 9.14 6.22 -19.51
CA LEU A 33 7.92 5.46 -19.84
C LEU A 33 6.64 6.24 -19.52
N LEU A 34 6.63 6.98 -18.45
CA LEU A 34 5.49 7.83 -18.03
C LEU A 34 5.41 9.13 -18.84
N GLN A 35 6.46 9.46 -19.61
CA GLN A 35 6.57 10.70 -20.38
C GLN A 35 6.39 11.96 -19.51
N THR A 36 7.10 12.00 -18.39
CA THR A 36 7.12 13.11 -17.42
C THR A 36 8.55 13.31 -16.92
N ASP A 37 8.87 14.50 -16.46
CA ASP A 37 10.15 14.84 -15.85
C ASP A 37 10.17 14.62 -14.33
N HIS A 38 9.00 14.41 -13.71
CA HIS A 38 8.90 14.18 -12.28
C HIS A 38 7.71 13.29 -11.90
N VAL A 39 7.79 12.71 -10.72
CA VAL A 39 6.68 12.06 -10.00
C VAL A 39 6.36 12.87 -8.73
N ASP A 40 5.16 12.73 -8.17
CA ASP A 40 4.84 13.39 -6.90
C ASP A 40 5.44 12.62 -5.72
N LEU A 41 5.45 11.29 -5.79
CA LEU A 41 5.96 10.42 -4.73
C LEU A 41 6.84 9.32 -5.30
N TYR A 42 8.06 9.20 -4.76
CA TYR A 42 8.96 8.07 -5.05
C TYR A 42 9.12 7.20 -3.81
N GLN A 43 8.91 5.88 -3.93
CA GLN A 43 8.84 4.95 -2.81
C GLN A 43 9.80 3.77 -2.96
N LEU A 44 10.43 3.37 -1.86
CA LEU A 44 11.02 2.05 -1.72
C LEU A 44 9.90 1.00 -1.75
N HIS A 45 10.01 -0.01 -2.61
CA HIS A 45 8.97 -1.02 -2.78
C HIS A 45 9.25 -2.24 -1.90
N ALA A 46 8.24 -2.62 -1.10
CA ALA A 46 8.20 -3.87 -0.36
C ALA A 46 9.45 -4.10 0.53
N ILE A 47 9.72 -3.18 1.43
CA ILE A 47 10.67 -3.39 2.52
C ILE A 47 10.08 -4.47 3.43
N THR A 48 10.75 -5.65 3.52
CA THR A 48 10.22 -6.82 4.19
C THR A 48 11.10 -7.33 5.33
N THR A 49 12.37 -6.95 5.35
CA THR A 49 13.34 -7.40 6.35
C THR A 49 14.16 -6.23 6.88
N LEU A 50 14.82 -6.43 8.04
CA LEU A 50 15.80 -5.49 8.56
C LEU A 50 17.02 -5.37 7.63
N GLU A 51 17.39 -6.45 6.93
CA GLU A 51 18.46 -6.42 5.93
C GLU A 51 18.10 -5.47 4.76
N ASP A 52 16.85 -5.49 4.28
CA ASP A 52 16.37 -4.50 3.30
C ASP A 52 16.61 -3.07 3.79
N VAL A 53 16.26 -2.80 5.06
CA VAL A 53 16.46 -1.48 5.67
C VAL A 53 17.95 -1.12 5.70
N GLU A 54 18.82 -2.03 6.20
CA GLU A 54 20.26 -1.77 6.24
C GLU A 54 20.83 -1.49 4.85
N ARG A 55 20.43 -2.26 3.84
CA ARG A 55 20.92 -2.09 2.45
C ARG A 55 20.54 -0.74 1.84
N VAL A 56 19.29 -0.29 2.02
CA VAL A 56 18.85 0.97 1.42
C VAL A 56 19.52 2.20 2.07
N PHE A 57 19.92 2.10 3.34
CA PHE A 57 20.58 3.19 4.08
C PHE A 57 22.12 3.07 4.11
N ALA A 58 22.70 1.97 3.58
CA ALA A 58 24.14 1.83 3.48
C ALA A 58 24.76 2.83 2.50
N ARG A 59 26.08 3.01 2.56
CA ARG A 59 26.81 3.76 1.53
C ARG A 59 26.58 3.12 0.16
N GLY A 60 26.16 3.91 -0.84
CA GLY A 60 25.74 3.42 -2.15
C GLY A 60 24.34 2.78 -2.14
N GLY A 61 23.58 2.92 -1.07
CA GLY A 61 22.21 2.45 -0.96
C GLY A 61 21.21 3.35 -1.69
N ALA A 62 19.99 2.84 -1.88
CA ALA A 62 18.95 3.51 -2.65
C ALA A 62 18.59 4.90 -2.12
N MET A 63 18.75 5.15 -0.82
CA MET A 63 18.42 6.46 -0.22
C MET A 63 19.27 7.59 -0.79
N GLU A 64 20.49 7.34 -1.21
CA GLU A 64 21.30 8.37 -1.90
C GLU A 64 20.61 8.88 -3.18
N THR A 65 19.99 7.95 -3.94
CA THR A 65 19.19 8.29 -5.13
C THR A 65 17.92 9.03 -4.76
N PHE A 66 17.23 8.61 -3.71
CA PHE A 66 15.99 9.23 -3.24
C PHE A 66 16.22 10.70 -2.86
N GLU A 67 17.21 10.98 -2.04
CA GLU A 67 17.56 12.35 -1.66
C GLU A 67 18.04 13.18 -2.84
N LYS A 68 18.84 12.58 -3.75
CA LYS A 68 19.27 13.24 -4.99
C LYS A 68 18.07 13.59 -5.87
N ALA A 69 17.15 12.65 -6.09
CA ALA A 69 15.94 12.85 -6.89
C ALA A 69 15.07 14.00 -6.33
N LYS A 70 14.94 14.08 -4.99
CA LYS A 70 14.22 15.17 -4.32
C LYS A 70 14.93 16.51 -4.54
N ARG A 71 16.25 16.56 -4.40
CA ARG A 71 17.04 17.80 -4.67
C ARG A 71 16.97 18.24 -6.13
N GLU A 72 16.94 17.31 -7.08
CA GLU A 72 16.84 17.57 -8.52
C GLU A 72 15.40 17.87 -9.00
N GLY A 73 14.40 17.82 -8.11
CA GLY A 73 13.00 18.05 -8.44
C GLY A 73 12.33 16.91 -9.20
N LYS A 74 12.96 15.75 -9.32
CA LYS A 74 12.39 14.55 -9.94
C LYS A 74 11.32 13.87 -9.09
N THR A 75 11.27 14.19 -7.81
CA THR A 75 10.18 13.81 -6.91
C THR A 75 9.93 14.89 -5.87
N ARG A 76 8.67 15.04 -5.46
CA ARG A 76 8.28 15.98 -4.39
C ARG A 76 8.37 15.35 -3.02
N TYR A 77 7.93 14.10 -2.91
CA TYR A 77 7.81 13.35 -1.67
C TYR A 77 8.56 12.03 -1.74
N LEU A 78 9.11 11.60 -0.61
CA LEU A 78 9.78 10.32 -0.44
C LEU A 78 8.97 9.42 0.48
N GLY A 79 8.87 8.15 0.12
CA GLY A 79 8.13 7.18 0.92
C GLY A 79 8.67 5.77 0.78
N PHE A 80 7.99 4.85 1.43
CA PHE A 80 8.26 3.43 1.29
C PHE A 80 6.98 2.60 1.39
N SER A 81 7.04 1.37 0.91
CA SER A 81 6.04 0.35 1.20
C SER A 81 6.67 -0.80 1.97
N ALA A 82 5.95 -1.36 2.93
CA ALA A 82 6.43 -2.47 3.74
C ALA A 82 5.36 -3.55 3.94
N HIS A 83 5.83 -4.77 4.17
CA HIS A 83 5.02 -5.93 4.51
C HIS A 83 5.52 -6.63 5.80
N SER A 84 6.29 -5.92 6.61
CA SER A 84 6.76 -6.29 7.94
C SER A 84 6.61 -5.08 8.86
N GLU A 85 6.01 -5.24 10.03
CA GLU A 85 5.90 -4.17 11.01
C GLU A 85 7.28 -3.78 11.55
N GLU A 86 8.16 -4.77 11.80
CA GLU A 86 9.51 -4.56 12.28
C GLU A 86 10.33 -3.72 11.28
N ALA A 87 10.32 -4.10 10.00
CA ALA A 87 11.02 -3.37 8.95
C ALA A 87 10.43 -1.97 8.74
N ALA A 88 9.09 -1.80 8.86
CA ALA A 88 8.45 -0.51 8.77
C ALA A 88 8.87 0.42 9.92
N HIS A 89 8.92 -0.10 11.14
CA HIS A 89 9.41 0.66 12.30
C HIS A 89 10.88 1.04 12.15
N ALA A 90 11.73 0.10 11.73
CA ALA A 90 13.14 0.36 11.49
C ALA A 90 13.37 1.43 10.39
N ALA A 91 12.61 1.40 9.30
CA ALA A 91 12.69 2.42 8.26
C ALA A 91 12.28 3.82 8.77
N LEU A 92 11.21 3.90 9.58
CA LEU A 92 10.77 5.15 10.22
C LEU A 92 11.76 5.68 11.28
N ASP A 93 12.61 4.82 11.85
CA ASP A 93 13.69 5.25 12.77
C ASP A 93 14.88 5.88 12.02
N ARG A 94 15.08 5.48 10.76
CA ARG A 94 16.28 5.83 9.99
C ARG A 94 16.11 7.11 9.16
N PHE A 95 14.87 7.45 8.77
CA PHE A 95 14.63 8.59 7.88
C PHE A 95 13.23 9.18 8.07
N ASP A 96 13.12 10.49 7.91
CA ASP A 96 11.87 11.22 7.99
C ASP A 96 11.09 11.16 6.66
N PHE A 97 10.56 9.97 6.34
CA PHE A 97 9.75 9.77 5.14
C PHE A 97 8.48 10.61 5.17
N ASP A 98 8.08 11.14 4.02
CA ASP A 98 6.83 11.87 3.85
C ASP A 98 5.60 10.93 3.93
N SER A 99 5.76 9.67 3.49
CA SER A 99 4.65 8.70 3.48
C SER A 99 5.09 7.25 3.63
N LEU A 100 4.14 6.42 4.06
CA LEU A 100 4.25 4.96 3.96
C LEU A 100 3.02 4.35 3.30
N LEU A 101 3.23 3.22 2.62
CA LEU A 101 2.18 2.38 2.05
C LEU A 101 2.21 1.03 2.73
N PHE A 102 1.09 0.66 3.41
CA PHE A 102 1.04 -0.51 4.27
C PHE A 102 -0.33 -1.23 4.21
N PRO A 103 -0.40 -2.55 4.51
CA PRO A 103 -1.66 -3.29 4.51
C PRO A 103 -2.55 -2.94 5.72
N PHE A 104 -3.78 -2.47 5.47
CA PHE A 104 -4.74 -2.08 6.50
C PHE A 104 -6.17 -2.61 6.23
N GLY A 105 -6.32 -3.83 5.73
CA GLY A 105 -7.63 -4.47 5.62
C GLY A 105 -8.12 -5.06 6.95
N PHE A 106 -9.44 -5.12 7.18
CA PHE A 106 -9.98 -5.55 8.47
C PHE A 106 -9.64 -7.00 8.87
N PRO A 107 -9.52 -8.00 7.97
CA PRO A 107 -9.05 -9.32 8.38
C PRO A 107 -7.61 -9.31 8.88
N ILE A 108 -6.75 -8.50 8.24
CA ILE A 108 -5.34 -8.32 8.61
C ILE A 108 -5.25 -7.61 9.96
N TRP A 109 -6.04 -6.56 10.15
CA TRP A 109 -6.05 -5.73 11.34
C TRP A 109 -6.61 -6.46 12.56
N ILE A 110 -7.79 -7.06 12.42
CA ILE A 110 -8.54 -7.66 13.56
C ILE A 110 -7.98 -9.05 13.87
N GLN A 111 -8.03 -9.98 12.90
CA GLN A 111 -7.62 -11.38 13.11
C GLN A 111 -6.10 -11.53 13.06
N GLY A 112 -5.43 -10.81 12.17
CA GLY A 112 -3.97 -10.86 12.04
C GLY A 112 -3.23 -10.09 13.11
N GLY A 113 -3.87 -9.11 13.76
CA GLY A 113 -3.21 -8.18 14.69
C GLY A 113 -2.09 -7.36 14.04
N PHE A 114 -2.03 -7.33 12.72
CA PHE A 114 -0.96 -6.74 11.92
C PHE A 114 -1.38 -5.37 11.39
N GLY A 115 -0.55 -4.36 11.59
CA GLY A 115 -0.76 -2.99 11.12
C GLY A 115 -1.09 -1.95 12.18
N PRO A 116 -1.80 -2.25 13.28
CA PRO A 116 -2.16 -1.24 14.27
C PRO A 116 -0.98 -0.43 14.81
N SER A 117 0.16 -1.08 15.11
CA SER A 117 1.34 -0.41 15.66
C SER A 117 2.00 0.54 14.65
N VAL A 118 2.09 0.12 13.38
CA VAL A 118 2.65 0.93 12.28
C VAL A 118 1.75 2.12 11.99
N HIS A 119 0.43 1.88 11.91
CA HIS A 119 -0.54 2.95 11.71
C HIS A 119 -0.48 4.01 12.81
N LYS A 120 -0.50 3.57 14.08
CA LYS A 120 -0.41 4.48 15.24
C LYS A 120 0.84 5.36 15.13
N ARG A 121 2.00 4.74 14.95
CA ARG A 121 3.27 5.46 14.87
C ARG A 121 3.30 6.46 13.71
N ALA A 122 2.87 6.03 12.52
CA ALA A 122 2.86 6.89 11.35
C ALA A 122 1.89 8.08 11.51
N SER A 123 0.70 7.84 12.10
CA SER A 123 -0.27 8.91 12.38
C SER A 123 0.26 9.91 13.40
N GLU A 124 0.86 9.45 14.49
CA GLU A 124 1.46 10.31 15.53
C GLU A 124 2.63 11.13 14.97
N ALA A 125 3.36 10.59 14.00
CA ALA A 125 4.44 11.30 13.28
C ALA A 125 3.95 12.16 12.11
N GLY A 126 2.63 12.27 11.87
CA GLY A 126 2.06 13.10 10.80
C GLY A 126 2.39 12.63 9.39
N LYS A 127 2.65 11.31 9.18
CA LYS A 127 3.00 10.76 7.88
C LYS A 127 1.78 10.55 6.99
N GLY A 128 1.93 10.74 5.69
CA GLY A 128 0.93 10.37 4.70
C GLY A 128 0.77 8.85 4.65
N ILE A 129 -0.36 8.32 5.12
CA ILE A 129 -0.61 6.87 5.13
C ILE A 129 -1.39 6.47 3.88
N LEU A 130 -0.80 5.62 3.05
CA LEU A 130 -1.45 5.00 1.90
C LEU A 130 -1.84 3.57 2.26
N ALA A 131 -3.13 3.29 2.29
CA ALA A 131 -3.65 1.97 2.67
C ALA A 131 -3.76 1.05 1.46
N ILE A 132 -3.21 -0.17 1.57
CA ILE A 132 -3.46 -1.25 0.62
C ILE A 132 -4.17 -2.40 1.33
N LYS A 133 -4.71 -3.32 0.54
CA LYS A 133 -5.36 -4.55 1.04
C LYS A 133 -6.70 -4.34 1.77
N ALA A 134 -7.35 -3.19 1.62
CA ALA A 134 -8.70 -2.96 2.14
C ALA A 134 -9.71 -4.00 1.64
N MET A 135 -9.52 -4.49 0.40
CA MET A 135 -10.36 -5.52 -0.22
C MET A 135 -9.75 -6.93 -0.11
N ALA A 136 -8.71 -7.15 0.70
CA ALA A 136 -8.15 -8.48 0.90
C ALA A 136 -8.97 -9.27 1.92
N HIS A 137 -9.50 -10.42 1.50
CA HIS A 137 -10.25 -11.32 2.38
C HIS A 137 -9.28 -12.24 3.14
N GLN A 138 -8.59 -13.13 2.41
CA GLN A 138 -7.78 -14.17 3.05
C GLN A 138 -6.66 -14.69 2.15
N LYS A 139 -5.82 -15.57 2.72
CA LYS A 139 -4.87 -16.38 1.94
C LYS A 139 -5.64 -17.23 0.92
N GLN A 140 -5.03 -17.42 -0.26
CA GLN A 140 -5.61 -18.34 -1.23
C GLN A 140 -5.74 -19.74 -0.60
N LEU A 141 -6.97 -20.22 -0.54
CA LEU A 141 -7.26 -21.60 -0.18
C LEU A 141 -6.78 -22.48 -1.34
N ALA A 142 -6.04 -23.49 -1.00
CA ALA A 142 -5.25 -24.42 -1.82
C ALA A 142 -5.63 -24.67 -3.30
N GLY A 143 -4.60 -24.90 -4.10
CA GLY A 143 -4.65 -25.66 -5.34
C GLY A 143 -4.97 -24.86 -6.60
N GLY A 144 -4.10 -24.97 -7.57
CA GLY A 144 -4.29 -24.42 -8.92
C GLY A 144 -3.32 -23.28 -9.26
N LYS A 145 -2.92 -23.25 -10.53
CA LYS A 145 -2.08 -22.20 -11.05
C LYS A 145 -2.80 -20.85 -10.96
N ARG A 146 -2.08 -19.81 -10.57
CA ARG A 146 -2.59 -18.43 -10.46
C ARG A 146 -3.29 -17.97 -11.75
N SER A 147 -2.81 -18.38 -12.91
CA SER A 147 -3.38 -18.08 -14.24
C SER A 147 -4.81 -18.58 -14.45
N GLY A 148 -5.26 -19.61 -13.73
CA GLY A 148 -6.63 -20.15 -13.84
C GLY A 148 -7.64 -19.51 -12.89
N ARG A 149 -7.26 -18.51 -12.10
CA ARG A 149 -8.14 -17.86 -11.13
C ARG A 149 -8.82 -16.65 -11.73
N ARG A 150 -10.05 -16.35 -11.32
CA ARG A 150 -10.75 -15.10 -11.69
C ARG A 150 -9.89 -13.88 -11.36
N TRP A 151 -9.34 -13.83 -10.13
CA TRP A 151 -8.53 -12.72 -9.62
C TRP A 151 -7.03 -13.04 -9.74
N ASN A 152 -6.56 -13.32 -10.96
CA ASN A 152 -5.19 -13.80 -11.21
C ASN A 152 -4.08 -12.75 -11.01
N LYS A 153 -4.42 -11.45 -10.89
CA LYS A 153 -3.46 -10.40 -10.55
C LYS A 153 -3.24 -10.25 -9.03
N THR A 154 -4.09 -10.85 -8.20
CA THR A 154 -3.87 -10.92 -6.75
C THR A 154 -3.25 -12.26 -6.36
N TRP A 155 -2.39 -12.26 -5.35
CA TRP A 155 -1.83 -13.48 -4.75
C TRP A 155 -2.65 -13.96 -3.54
N TYR A 156 -3.70 -13.24 -3.22
CA TYR A 156 -4.65 -13.48 -2.16
C TYR A 156 -6.07 -13.52 -2.74
N GLU A 157 -7.01 -13.98 -1.97
CA GLU A 157 -8.43 -13.97 -2.29
C GLU A 157 -9.03 -12.62 -1.91
N PRO A 158 -9.50 -11.81 -2.86
CA PRO A 158 -10.14 -10.54 -2.53
C PRO A 158 -11.61 -10.75 -2.14
N PHE A 159 -12.19 -9.78 -1.43
CA PHE A 159 -13.64 -9.59 -1.44
C PHE A 159 -14.05 -9.17 -2.86
N ASP A 160 -15.09 -9.79 -3.39
CA ASP A 160 -15.67 -9.55 -4.71
C ASP A 160 -17.20 -9.47 -4.69
N ASP A 161 -17.76 -9.51 -3.52
CA ASP A 161 -19.14 -9.20 -3.20
C ASP A 161 -19.23 -7.72 -2.78
N LEU A 162 -20.19 -6.97 -3.34
CA LEU A 162 -20.25 -5.51 -3.20
C LEU A 162 -20.42 -5.06 -1.73
N ASP A 163 -21.20 -5.81 -0.95
CA ASP A 163 -21.43 -5.48 0.46
C ASP A 163 -20.16 -5.66 1.28
N LYS A 164 -19.43 -6.77 1.05
CA LYS A 164 -18.16 -7.03 1.75
C LYS A 164 -17.06 -6.07 1.29
N VAL A 165 -17.04 -5.71 0.01
CA VAL A 165 -16.15 -4.65 -0.51
C VAL A 165 -16.44 -3.34 0.20
N ALA A 166 -17.74 -2.96 0.31
CA ALA A 166 -18.14 -1.74 1.02
C ALA A 166 -17.67 -1.75 2.48
N LEU A 167 -17.85 -2.87 3.20
CA LEU A 167 -17.35 -3.01 4.58
C LEU A 167 -15.83 -2.83 4.66
N GLY A 168 -15.07 -3.46 3.75
CA GLY A 168 -13.60 -3.35 3.71
C GLY A 168 -13.11 -1.93 3.43
N LEU A 169 -13.73 -1.25 2.48
CA LEU A 169 -13.40 0.14 2.15
C LEU A 169 -13.75 1.09 3.30
N ARG A 170 -14.94 0.94 3.86
CA ARG A 170 -15.43 1.77 4.98
C ARG A 170 -14.58 1.59 6.23
N PHE A 171 -14.22 0.33 6.57
CA PHE A 171 -13.29 0.07 7.66
C PHE A 171 -11.97 0.82 7.46
N THR A 172 -11.36 0.64 6.28
CA THR A 172 -10.02 1.18 6.02
C THR A 172 -9.99 2.70 5.90
N LEU A 173 -10.98 3.30 5.21
CA LEU A 173 -11.03 4.75 4.99
C LEU A 173 -11.46 5.55 6.22
N HIS A 174 -11.99 4.89 7.26
CA HIS A 174 -12.26 5.53 8.55
C HIS A 174 -11.12 5.38 9.56
N LEU A 175 -10.03 4.71 9.19
CA LEU A 175 -8.74 4.93 9.82
C LEU A 175 -8.17 6.27 9.30
N PRO A 176 -7.36 6.99 10.09
CA PRO A 176 -6.62 8.17 9.61
C PRO A 176 -5.62 7.80 8.50
N VAL A 177 -6.10 7.72 7.25
CA VAL A 177 -5.31 7.43 6.05
C VAL A 177 -5.52 8.51 5.00
N ALA A 178 -4.48 8.82 4.21
CA ALA A 178 -4.55 9.80 3.13
C ALA A 178 -5.29 9.26 1.90
N ALA A 179 -5.11 7.98 1.59
CA ALA A 179 -5.77 7.32 0.47
C ALA A 179 -5.75 5.79 0.64
N MET A 180 -6.65 5.12 -0.08
CA MET A 180 -6.68 3.66 -0.25
C MET A 180 -6.43 3.30 -1.71
N ILE A 181 -5.62 2.25 -1.93
CA ILE A 181 -5.27 1.76 -3.26
C ILE A 181 -5.96 0.40 -3.48
N PRO A 182 -6.89 0.30 -4.44
CA PRO A 182 -7.59 -0.94 -4.74
C PRO A 182 -6.67 -1.97 -5.42
N PRO A 183 -7.08 -3.26 -5.49
CA PRO A 183 -6.38 -4.28 -6.26
C PRO A 183 -6.33 -3.93 -7.76
N GLY A 184 -5.29 -4.41 -8.47
CA GLY A 184 -5.04 -4.10 -9.89
C GLY A 184 -5.94 -4.85 -10.90
N HIS A 185 -7.14 -5.30 -10.50
CA HIS A 185 -8.18 -5.80 -11.39
C HIS A 185 -9.20 -4.72 -11.66
N TRP A 186 -9.51 -4.47 -12.93
CA TRP A 186 -10.39 -3.37 -13.32
C TRP A 186 -11.77 -3.46 -12.66
N GLU A 187 -12.40 -4.63 -12.64
CA GLU A 187 -13.70 -4.86 -12.01
C GLU A 187 -13.69 -4.49 -10.50
N LEU A 188 -12.61 -4.82 -9.79
CA LEU A 188 -12.47 -4.46 -8.37
C LEU A 188 -12.22 -2.95 -8.18
N VAL A 189 -11.53 -2.32 -9.14
CA VAL A 189 -11.35 -0.85 -9.16
C VAL A 189 -12.70 -0.16 -9.40
N GLU A 190 -13.50 -0.65 -10.36
CA GLU A 190 -14.84 -0.11 -10.65
C GLU A 190 -15.77 -0.23 -9.45
N MET A 191 -15.76 -1.37 -8.74
CA MET A 191 -16.52 -1.54 -7.49
C MET A 191 -16.13 -0.48 -6.45
N ALA A 192 -14.83 -0.28 -6.23
CA ALA A 192 -14.33 0.70 -5.27
C ALA A 192 -14.70 2.14 -5.67
N LEU A 193 -14.56 2.49 -6.96
CA LEU A 193 -14.91 3.81 -7.48
C LEU A 193 -16.44 4.05 -7.42
N GLY A 194 -17.26 3.05 -7.78
CA GLY A 194 -18.71 3.14 -7.70
C GLY A 194 -19.19 3.42 -6.27
N LEU A 195 -18.63 2.71 -5.29
CA LEU A 195 -18.93 2.96 -3.87
C LEU A 195 -18.47 4.35 -3.41
N ALA A 196 -17.30 4.81 -3.86
CA ALA A 196 -16.83 6.15 -3.54
C ALA A 196 -17.73 7.25 -4.14
N GLN A 197 -18.18 7.07 -5.38
CA GLN A 197 -19.04 8.03 -6.08
C GLN A 197 -20.48 8.04 -5.54
N SER A 198 -20.98 6.92 -5.05
CA SER A 198 -22.35 6.82 -4.52
C SER A 198 -22.56 7.46 -3.16
N GLY A 199 -21.49 7.88 -2.48
CA GLY A 199 -21.54 8.36 -1.11
C GLY A 199 -21.74 7.26 -0.05
N ALA A 200 -21.60 5.98 -0.45
CA ALA A 200 -21.80 4.83 0.45
C ALA A 200 -20.65 4.59 1.46
N LEU A 201 -19.55 5.34 1.34
CA LEU A 201 -18.38 5.17 2.21
C LEU A 201 -18.51 5.94 3.54
N VAL A 202 -19.64 5.78 4.23
CA VAL A 202 -19.91 6.33 5.56
C VAL A 202 -19.33 5.45 6.67
N PRO A 203 -19.17 5.94 7.92
CA PRO A 203 -18.71 5.12 9.05
C PRO A 203 -19.54 3.85 9.24
N LEU A 204 -18.91 2.77 9.66
CA LEU A 204 -19.60 1.53 10.02
C LEU A 204 -20.47 1.75 11.27
N ASN A 205 -21.72 1.31 11.20
CA ASN A 205 -22.60 1.22 12.39
C ASN A 205 -22.23 0.00 13.26
N GLU A 206 -22.86 -0.15 14.43
CA GLU A 206 -22.54 -1.23 15.37
C GLU A 206 -22.77 -2.64 14.81
N ASN A 207 -23.89 -2.86 14.11
CA ASN A 207 -24.17 -4.16 13.49
C ASN A 207 -23.13 -4.51 12.41
N GLU A 208 -22.73 -3.55 11.61
CA GLU A 208 -21.70 -3.73 10.58
C GLU A 208 -20.31 -3.97 11.21
N ARG A 209 -19.99 -3.33 12.35
CA ARG A 209 -18.76 -3.62 13.09
C ARG A 209 -18.74 -5.06 13.58
N THR A 210 -19.85 -5.56 14.14
CA THR A 210 -20.01 -6.96 14.54
C THR A 210 -19.82 -7.89 13.33
N THR A 211 -20.45 -7.57 12.19
CA THR A 211 -20.29 -8.34 10.95
C THR A 211 -18.83 -8.38 10.48
N VAL A 212 -18.13 -7.25 10.50
CA VAL A 212 -16.70 -7.16 10.16
C VAL A 212 -15.84 -8.03 11.08
N GLU A 213 -16.11 -8.02 12.39
CA GLU A 213 -15.41 -8.89 13.34
C GLU A 213 -15.67 -10.37 13.09
N GLU A 214 -16.92 -10.76 12.80
CA GLU A 214 -17.27 -12.16 12.50
C GLU A 214 -16.60 -12.65 11.21
N ILE A 215 -16.59 -11.85 10.17
CA ILE A 215 -15.88 -12.16 8.92
C ILE A 215 -14.37 -12.28 9.20
N ALA A 216 -13.79 -11.34 9.93
CA ALA A 216 -12.37 -11.37 10.25
C ALA A 216 -11.98 -12.64 11.01
N ARG A 217 -12.74 -13.03 12.04
CA ARG A 217 -12.46 -14.24 12.83
C ARG A 217 -12.51 -15.53 12.02
N LYS A 218 -13.31 -15.58 10.95
CA LYS A 218 -13.43 -16.73 10.04
C LYS A 218 -12.41 -16.71 8.90
N SER A 219 -11.68 -15.62 8.72
CA SER A 219 -10.72 -15.45 7.64
C SER A 219 -9.33 -15.98 8.03
N ALA A 220 -8.57 -16.44 7.03
CA ALA A 220 -7.14 -16.73 7.14
C ALA A 220 -6.35 -15.49 6.62
N PRO A 221 -5.98 -14.52 7.48
CA PRO A 221 -5.43 -13.25 7.04
C PRO A 221 -4.09 -13.44 6.32
N ILE A 222 -3.84 -12.61 5.30
CA ILE A 222 -2.62 -12.70 4.48
C ILE A 222 -1.37 -12.21 5.21
N PHE A 223 -1.55 -11.43 6.26
CA PHE A 223 -0.51 -11.00 7.20
C PHE A 223 -1.00 -11.21 8.63
N SER A 224 -0.10 -11.64 9.50
CA SER A 224 -0.36 -11.87 10.92
C SER A 224 0.92 -11.64 11.72
N ARG A 225 0.79 -11.09 12.94
CA ARG A 225 1.90 -10.95 13.88
C ARG A 225 2.45 -12.30 14.38
N HIS A 226 1.63 -13.32 14.35
CA HIS A 226 1.92 -14.64 14.93
C HIS A 226 2.13 -15.71 13.86
N ALA A 227 2.49 -15.30 12.63
CA ALA A 227 2.74 -16.21 11.52
C ALA A 227 4.24 -16.46 11.31
#